data_12e1938465fe55039abefa949ca7f9e0
#
_entry.id   12e1938465fe55039abefa949ca7f9e0
#
_cell.length_a   1.000
_cell.length_b   1.000
_cell.length_c   1.000
_cell.angle_alpha   90.00
_cell.angle_beta   90.00
_cell.angle_gamma   90.00
#
_symmetry.space_group_name_H-M   'P 1'
#
loop_
_entity.id
_entity.type
_entity.pdbx_description
1 polymer ?
#
loop_
_entity_poly.entity_id
_entity_poly.type
_entity_poly.pdbx_seq_one_letter_code
_entity_poly.pdbx_strand_id
1 'polypeptide(L)'
;VILLSAAQSRELDRLSQTSYGIDSYRLMTRAGEAVASAVVQRWPEALAAGALVVAGKGNNGGDGFVAARKLREDGAPVSVLLLARTADLKGDAALAYADYVAAGGGIIEAADESSLANQHPGVVIDAIFGTGLNAEIRGSIHGVIEALNRFEVPIVAIDIASGVNADSGAVMGVAVRAALTVTFGYAKYGHVSYPGAGFCGALEVADIGFAAEAIDKISPHGRLIERAEAARLISPRSTNTHKGTYGHVLGVAGSRGKGGAALLVGRGALRAGTGLVTVAIPECVATIVAAGQPELMTEPIADHNGHFASEATIARLTDLIPGMNVVVAGPGIGTSDDTRKVLEWLIREGAAPDRPLLIDADGLNVLAPADPALFKAARGPIVLTPHPGEMARLLSSTTAAVNANRMGAAQRLAEMTDAHVLLKGARSVIVTSASAVRINSSGNPGMATAGMGDVLGGIVGSLMGQGIEPGDALTLGVYVHGHTADRLAARVGSFGYLAGDLAAELPAAFTEIVG
;
A
#
# COMPACT_ATOMS: atom_id res chain seq x y z
N VAL A 1 3.68 9.68 -5.78
CA VAL A 1 3.28 10.71 -4.78
C VAL A 1 4.04 10.48 -3.48
N ILE A 2 4.54 11.55 -2.86
CA ILE A 2 5.20 11.51 -1.55
C ILE A 2 4.15 11.22 -0.48
N LEU A 3 4.50 10.36 0.49
CA LEU A 3 3.72 10.06 1.67
C LEU A 3 4.49 10.48 2.93
N LEU A 4 3.80 11.14 3.86
CA LEU A 4 4.37 11.53 5.14
C LEU A 4 3.77 10.73 6.30
N SER A 5 4.57 10.52 7.34
CA SER A 5 4.04 10.15 8.65
C SER A 5 3.45 11.38 9.36
N ALA A 6 2.64 11.15 10.40
CA ALA A 6 2.13 12.21 11.26
C ALA A 6 3.29 13.03 11.89
N ALA A 7 4.40 12.39 12.24
CA ALA A 7 5.58 13.06 12.77
C ALA A 7 6.26 13.95 11.70
N GLN A 8 6.42 13.45 10.48
CA GLN A 8 6.98 14.21 9.37
C GLN A 8 6.08 15.38 8.96
N SER A 9 4.75 15.20 8.99
CA SER A 9 3.79 16.28 8.73
C SER A 9 3.92 17.41 9.77
N ARG A 10 4.00 17.07 11.05
CA ARG A 10 4.24 18.07 12.12
C ARG A 10 5.60 18.76 11.98
N GLU A 11 6.62 18.04 11.56
CA GLU A 11 7.95 18.64 11.33
C GLU A 11 7.95 19.59 10.13
N LEU A 12 7.17 19.27 9.07
CA LEU A 12 6.97 20.18 7.94
C LEU A 12 6.33 21.49 8.37
N ASP A 13 5.27 21.41 9.19
CA ASP A 13 4.64 22.59 9.79
C ASP A 13 5.65 23.40 10.61
N ARG A 14 6.37 22.75 11.53
CA ARG A 14 7.36 23.40 12.39
C ARG A 14 8.47 24.07 11.61
N LEU A 15 9.06 23.39 10.63
CA LEU A 15 10.13 23.95 9.80
C LEU A 15 9.63 25.13 8.96
N SER A 16 8.43 25.02 8.38
CA SER A 16 7.83 26.11 7.61
C SER A 16 7.67 27.37 8.44
N GLN A 17 7.27 27.23 9.70
CA GLN A 17 7.13 28.35 10.63
C GLN A 17 8.48 28.88 11.13
N THR A 18 9.32 28.00 11.71
CA THR A 18 10.50 28.42 12.46
C THR A 18 11.71 28.73 11.59
N SER A 19 11.88 28.05 10.46
CA SER A 19 13.03 28.20 9.57
C SER A 19 12.75 29.08 8.35
N TYR A 20 11.49 29.15 7.92
CA TYR A 20 11.09 29.86 6.71
C TYR A 20 10.10 31.01 6.97
N GLY A 21 9.71 31.25 8.23
CA GLY A 21 8.94 32.42 8.64
C GLY A 21 7.49 32.44 8.11
N ILE A 22 6.94 31.28 7.75
CA ILE A 22 5.54 31.19 7.30
C ILE A 22 4.64 31.22 8.52
N ASP A 23 3.70 32.16 8.55
CA ASP A 23 2.75 32.32 9.63
C ASP A 23 1.82 31.09 9.72
N SER A 24 1.67 30.50 10.92
CA SER A 24 0.85 29.33 11.17
C SER A 24 -0.65 29.58 10.89
N TYR A 25 -1.15 30.74 11.29
CA TYR A 25 -2.54 31.12 11.02
C TYR A 25 -2.81 31.31 9.53
N ARG A 26 -1.82 31.75 8.76
CA ARG A 26 -1.92 31.82 7.30
C ARG A 26 -2.01 30.43 6.65
N LEU A 27 -1.26 29.42 7.16
CA LEU A 27 -1.38 28.04 6.70
C LEU A 27 -2.78 27.49 7.00
N MET A 28 -3.29 27.70 8.24
CA MET A 28 -4.64 27.32 8.64
C MET A 28 -5.71 27.99 7.77
N THR A 29 -5.56 29.27 7.47
CA THR A 29 -6.49 30.00 6.59
C THR A 29 -6.58 29.35 5.21
N ARG A 30 -5.43 29.06 4.59
CA ARG A 30 -5.39 28.41 3.29
C ARG A 30 -5.97 26.98 3.32
N ALA A 31 -5.74 26.25 4.42
CA ALA A 31 -6.27 24.90 4.61
C ALA A 31 -7.81 24.92 4.63
N GLY A 32 -8.42 25.75 5.46
CA GLY A 32 -9.89 25.89 5.54
C GLY A 32 -10.50 26.40 4.24
N GLU A 33 -9.86 27.37 3.56
CA GLU A 33 -10.30 27.89 2.26
C GLU A 33 -10.24 26.82 1.17
N ALA A 34 -9.24 25.94 1.18
CA ALA A 34 -9.15 24.81 0.24
C ALA A 34 -10.31 23.83 0.45
N VAL A 35 -10.65 23.52 1.71
CA VAL A 35 -11.81 22.67 2.03
C VAL A 35 -13.11 23.33 1.55
N ALA A 36 -13.33 24.60 1.83
CA ALA A 36 -14.51 25.33 1.38
C ALA A 36 -14.64 25.30 -0.16
N SER A 37 -13.53 25.55 -0.86
CA SER A 37 -13.46 25.52 -2.33
C SER A 37 -13.81 24.12 -2.87
N ALA A 38 -13.29 23.06 -2.27
CA ALA A 38 -13.58 21.68 -2.68
C ALA A 38 -15.06 21.33 -2.49
N VAL A 39 -15.69 21.80 -1.41
CA VAL A 39 -17.14 21.64 -1.16
C VAL A 39 -17.96 22.35 -2.23
N VAL A 40 -17.68 23.62 -2.49
CA VAL A 40 -18.39 24.43 -3.49
C VAL A 40 -18.27 23.81 -4.90
N GLN A 41 -17.10 23.32 -5.26
CA GLN A 41 -16.87 22.74 -6.59
C GLN A 41 -17.59 21.40 -6.79
N ARG A 42 -17.66 20.57 -5.75
CA ARG A 42 -18.17 19.19 -5.89
C ARG A 42 -19.66 19.05 -5.59
N TRP A 43 -20.20 19.87 -4.68
CA TRP A 43 -21.58 19.76 -4.21
C TRP A 43 -22.31 21.11 -4.11
N PRO A 44 -22.29 21.95 -5.16
CA PRO A 44 -22.91 23.27 -5.10
C PRO A 44 -24.43 23.20 -4.82
N GLU A 45 -25.12 22.20 -5.36
CA GLU A 45 -26.56 22.01 -5.15
C GLU A 45 -26.87 21.55 -3.71
N ALA A 46 -26.12 20.59 -3.19
CA ALA A 46 -26.29 20.11 -1.83
C ALA A 46 -25.97 21.21 -0.80
N LEU A 47 -24.95 22.04 -1.07
CA LEU A 47 -24.56 23.16 -0.22
C LEU A 47 -25.70 24.21 -0.07
N ALA A 48 -26.59 24.31 -1.01
CA ALA A 48 -27.75 25.20 -0.89
C ALA A 48 -28.68 24.84 0.30
N ALA A 49 -28.70 23.56 0.72
CA ALA A 49 -29.39 23.12 1.94
C ALA A 49 -28.57 23.39 3.22
N GLY A 50 -27.33 23.87 3.07
CA GLY A 50 -26.44 24.26 4.15
C GLY A 50 -25.32 23.25 4.43
N ALA A 51 -24.27 23.74 5.08
CA ALA A 51 -23.15 22.95 5.57
C ALA A 51 -23.20 22.83 7.11
N LEU A 52 -22.92 21.61 7.60
CA LEU A 52 -22.72 21.35 9.01
C LEU A 52 -21.24 21.05 9.26
N VAL A 53 -20.55 21.91 10.00
CA VAL A 53 -19.17 21.67 10.42
C VAL A 53 -19.18 21.10 11.83
N VAL A 54 -18.53 19.93 12.01
CA VAL A 54 -18.37 19.32 13.33
C VAL A 54 -16.91 19.46 13.73
N ALA A 55 -16.64 20.36 14.68
CA ALA A 55 -15.30 20.80 15.03
C ALA A 55 -14.83 20.22 16.37
N GLY A 56 -13.57 19.76 16.40
CA GLY A 56 -12.82 19.52 17.63
C GLY A 56 -12.14 20.78 18.14
N LYS A 57 -11.43 20.68 19.29
CA LYS A 57 -10.75 21.82 19.93
C LYS A 57 -9.34 22.12 19.40
N GLY A 58 -8.80 21.26 18.51
CA GLY A 58 -7.44 21.40 17.99
C GLY A 58 -7.38 22.14 16.65
N ASN A 59 -6.22 22.12 16.00
CA ASN A 59 -6.00 22.81 14.73
C ASN A 59 -6.95 22.35 13.63
N ASN A 60 -7.30 21.05 13.59
CA ASN A 60 -8.30 20.54 12.64
C ASN A 60 -9.67 21.24 12.79
N GLY A 61 -10.09 21.49 14.05
CA GLY A 61 -11.27 22.32 14.33
C GLY A 61 -11.07 23.78 13.89
N GLY A 62 -9.84 24.31 14.02
CA GLY A 62 -9.47 25.63 13.50
C GLY A 62 -9.67 25.73 11.98
N ASP A 63 -9.15 24.75 11.23
CA ASP A 63 -9.38 24.65 9.78
C ASP A 63 -10.89 24.59 9.47
N GLY A 64 -11.66 23.88 10.32
CA GLY A 64 -13.13 23.82 10.24
C GLY A 64 -13.81 25.19 10.43
N PHE A 65 -13.36 26.00 11.39
CA PHE A 65 -13.88 27.37 11.57
C PHE A 65 -13.56 28.26 10.37
N VAL A 66 -12.36 28.16 9.82
CA VAL A 66 -11.99 28.89 8.59
C VAL A 66 -12.88 28.47 7.43
N ALA A 67 -13.08 27.16 7.21
CA ALA A 67 -13.97 26.66 6.17
C ALA A 67 -15.41 27.14 6.36
N ALA A 68 -15.91 27.11 7.61
CA ALA A 68 -17.23 27.61 7.96
C ALA A 68 -17.39 29.11 7.65
N ARG A 69 -16.39 29.93 8.03
CA ARG A 69 -16.36 31.37 7.71
C ARG A 69 -16.41 31.60 6.21
N LYS A 70 -15.54 30.93 5.44
CA LYS A 70 -15.44 31.11 4.00
C LYS A 70 -16.75 30.73 3.29
N LEU A 71 -17.34 29.58 3.61
CA LEU A 71 -18.64 29.17 3.04
C LEU A 71 -19.75 30.16 3.37
N ARG A 72 -19.76 30.72 4.58
CA ARG A 72 -20.72 31.72 4.99
C ARG A 72 -20.53 33.05 4.24
N GLU A 73 -19.29 33.51 4.08
CA GLU A 73 -18.94 34.69 3.27
C GLU A 73 -19.38 34.53 1.81
N ASP A 74 -19.31 33.30 1.28
CA ASP A 74 -19.79 32.93 -0.06
C ASP A 74 -21.33 32.77 -0.13
N GLY A 75 -22.06 33.00 0.97
CA GLY A 75 -23.53 33.04 1.04
C GLY A 75 -24.18 31.69 1.37
N ALA A 76 -23.43 30.64 1.72
CA ALA A 76 -24.03 29.38 2.13
C ALA A 76 -24.54 29.42 3.58
N PRO A 77 -25.69 28.78 3.91
CA PRO A 77 -26.05 28.51 5.29
C PRO A 77 -25.04 27.60 5.97
N VAL A 78 -24.52 27.99 7.13
CA VAL A 78 -23.52 27.20 7.86
C VAL A 78 -23.89 27.10 9.33
N SER A 79 -23.87 25.87 9.86
CA SER A 79 -23.97 25.57 11.29
C SER A 79 -22.67 24.93 11.77
N VAL A 80 -22.21 25.27 12.97
CA VAL A 80 -21.02 24.66 13.57
C VAL A 80 -21.38 23.99 14.89
N LEU A 81 -21.06 22.71 15.03
CA LEU A 81 -21.11 21.96 16.28
C LEU A 81 -19.69 21.82 16.82
N LEU A 82 -19.40 22.42 17.98
CA LEU A 82 -18.12 22.30 18.66
C LEU A 82 -18.21 21.20 19.73
N LEU A 83 -17.41 20.14 19.60
CA LEU A 83 -17.34 19.00 20.52
C LEU A 83 -16.47 19.30 21.77
N ALA A 84 -16.37 20.56 22.13
CA ALA A 84 -15.62 21.08 23.28
C ALA A 84 -16.27 22.36 23.78
N ARG A 85 -15.72 22.98 24.81
CA ARG A 85 -16.11 24.34 25.20
C ARG A 85 -15.23 25.35 24.48
N THR A 86 -15.77 26.50 24.15
CA THR A 86 -15.01 27.59 23.52
C THR A 86 -13.81 28.01 24.34
N ALA A 87 -13.90 27.96 25.68
CA ALA A 87 -12.80 28.23 26.60
C ALA A 87 -11.62 27.22 26.49
N ASP A 88 -11.83 26.08 25.87
CA ASP A 88 -10.79 25.06 25.65
C ASP A 88 -9.99 25.27 24.36
N LEU A 89 -10.43 26.20 23.49
CA LEU A 89 -9.75 26.56 22.24
C LEU A 89 -8.47 27.37 22.54
N LYS A 90 -7.39 27.09 21.82
CA LYS A 90 -6.09 27.73 22.00
C LYS A 90 -5.41 28.01 20.65
N GLY A 91 -4.47 29.00 20.68
CA GLY A 91 -3.64 29.31 19.51
C GLY A 91 -4.47 29.68 18.28
N ASP A 92 -4.09 29.17 17.12
CA ASP A 92 -4.73 29.49 15.83
C ASP A 92 -6.18 29.04 15.76
N ALA A 93 -6.55 27.95 16.42
CA ALA A 93 -7.95 27.51 16.49
C ALA A 93 -8.84 28.52 17.23
N ALA A 94 -8.32 29.18 18.28
CA ALA A 94 -9.06 30.25 18.96
C ALA A 94 -9.19 31.50 18.10
N LEU A 95 -8.17 31.86 17.32
CA LEU A 95 -8.22 32.94 16.34
C LEU A 95 -9.26 32.67 15.25
N ALA A 96 -9.22 31.48 14.66
CA ALA A 96 -10.17 31.06 13.62
C ALA A 96 -11.63 31.06 14.12
N TYR A 97 -11.85 30.63 15.36
CA TYR A 97 -13.13 30.73 16.03
C TYR A 97 -13.58 32.20 16.19
N ALA A 98 -12.71 33.08 16.68
CA ALA A 98 -13.02 34.49 16.86
C ALA A 98 -13.40 35.17 15.54
N ASP A 99 -12.66 34.89 14.47
CA ASP A 99 -12.94 35.39 13.12
C ASP A 99 -14.29 34.87 12.56
N TYR A 100 -14.60 33.58 12.80
CA TYR A 100 -15.89 33.01 12.41
C TYR A 100 -17.05 33.69 13.13
N VAL A 101 -16.94 33.93 14.42
CA VAL A 101 -17.95 34.65 15.22
C VAL A 101 -18.08 36.11 14.78
N ALA A 102 -16.96 36.80 14.51
CA ALA A 102 -16.96 38.16 13.99
C ALA A 102 -17.65 38.28 12.63
N ALA A 103 -17.58 37.25 11.80
CA ALA A 103 -18.35 37.13 10.55
C ALA A 103 -19.84 36.79 10.76
N GLY A 104 -20.33 36.80 12.01
CA GLY A 104 -21.73 36.51 12.37
C GLY A 104 -22.07 35.02 12.42
N GLY A 105 -21.03 34.16 12.54
CA GLY A 105 -21.22 32.72 12.72
C GLY A 105 -21.70 32.35 14.12
N GLY A 106 -22.67 31.44 14.22
CA GLY A 106 -23.14 30.85 15.47
C GLY A 106 -22.62 29.43 15.68
N ILE A 107 -22.46 29.03 16.94
CA ILE A 107 -22.06 27.67 17.29
C ILE A 107 -23.01 27.04 18.31
N ILE A 108 -23.05 25.71 18.30
CA ILE A 108 -23.58 24.88 19.39
C ILE A 108 -22.37 24.32 20.12
N GLU A 109 -22.18 24.76 21.37
CA GLU A 109 -21.01 24.42 22.20
C GLU A 109 -21.25 23.13 22.98
N ALA A 110 -20.18 22.38 23.28
CA ALA A 110 -20.21 21.09 23.99
C ALA A 110 -21.23 20.11 23.39
N ALA A 111 -21.32 20.12 22.05
CA ALA A 111 -22.23 19.27 21.30
C ALA A 111 -21.92 17.77 21.52
N ASP A 112 -22.97 17.00 21.48
CA ASP A 112 -22.94 15.54 21.56
C ASP A 112 -23.82 14.92 20.44
N GLU A 113 -24.04 13.61 20.49
CA GLU A 113 -24.90 12.91 19.51
C GLU A 113 -26.32 13.51 19.42
N SER A 114 -26.89 13.99 20.52
CA SER A 114 -28.24 14.55 20.53
C SER A 114 -28.34 15.87 19.75
N SER A 115 -27.23 16.61 19.66
CA SER A 115 -27.13 17.85 18.91
C SER A 115 -27.26 17.66 17.39
N LEU A 116 -27.08 16.42 16.91
CA LEU A 116 -27.23 16.05 15.49
C LEU A 116 -28.65 15.72 15.09
N ALA A 117 -29.54 15.39 16.04
CA ALA A 117 -30.87 14.84 15.77
C ALA A 117 -31.77 15.77 14.93
N ASN A 118 -31.59 17.10 15.05
CA ASN A 118 -32.37 18.10 14.33
C ASN A 118 -31.59 18.82 13.23
N GLN A 119 -30.43 18.28 12.83
CA GLN A 119 -29.62 18.85 11.76
C GLN A 119 -30.00 18.18 10.42
N HIS A 120 -30.22 19.01 9.39
CA HIS A 120 -30.56 18.56 8.04
C HIS A 120 -29.64 19.24 7.02
N PRO A 121 -28.32 19.03 7.12
CA PRO A 121 -27.37 19.66 6.19
C PRO A 121 -27.43 19.00 4.81
N GLY A 122 -27.04 19.73 3.78
CA GLY A 122 -26.74 19.15 2.47
C GLY A 122 -25.32 18.58 2.39
N VAL A 123 -24.38 19.11 3.20
CA VAL A 123 -22.99 18.63 3.29
C VAL A 123 -22.52 18.67 4.74
N VAL A 124 -21.79 17.65 5.19
CA VAL A 124 -21.12 17.63 6.49
C VAL A 124 -19.61 17.84 6.29
N ILE A 125 -19.01 18.65 7.16
CA ILE A 125 -17.54 18.83 7.22
C ILE A 125 -17.05 18.25 8.54
N ASP A 126 -16.26 17.19 8.46
CA ASP A 126 -15.58 16.54 9.58
C ASP A 126 -14.29 17.28 9.90
N ALA A 127 -14.30 18.05 10.98
CA ALA A 127 -13.19 18.81 11.52
C ALA A 127 -12.85 18.37 12.96
N ILE A 128 -13.14 17.11 13.34
CA ILE A 128 -13.01 16.64 14.72
C ILE A 128 -11.53 16.37 15.05
N PHE A 129 -10.90 15.44 14.33
CA PHE A 129 -9.51 15.03 14.53
C PHE A 129 -8.74 15.02 13.21
N GLY A 130 -7.52 15.57 13.21
CA GLY A 130 -6.53 15.45 12.15
C GLY A 130 -5.46 14.39 12.48
N THR A 131 -4.26 14.56 11.94
CA THR A 131 -3.12 13.63 12.09
C THR A 131 -2.63 13.40 13.53
N GLY A 132 -3.13 14.14 14.50
CA GLY A 132 -2.74 14.02 15.92
C GLY A 132 -3.40 12.86 16.67
N LEU A 133 -4.33 12.12 16.07
CA LEU A 133 -5.05 11.04 16.74
C LEU A 133 -4.14 9.83 16.98
N ASN A 134 -3.92 9.48 18.26
CA ASN A 134 -3.05 8.38 18.69
C ASN A 134 -3.69 7.44 19.73
N ALA A 135 -4.97 7.64 20.06
CA ALA A 135 -5.71 6.82 21.02
C ALA A 135 -7.10 6.47 20.46
N GLU A 136 -7.67 5.38 20.95
CA GLU A 136 -9.02 4.96 20.59
C GLU A 136 -10.07 6.00 20.97
N ILE A 137 -10.98 6.28 20.07
CA ILE A 137 -12.14 7.16 20.30
C ILE A 137 -13.18 6.39 21.11
N ARG A 138 -13.59 6.99 22.23
CA ARG A 138 -14.57 6.43 23.17
C ARG A 138 -15.56 7.50 23.61
N GLY A 139 -16.62 7.08 24.32
CA GLY A 139 -17.60 7.99 24.94
C GLY A 139 -18.44 8.77 23.94
N SER A 140 -18.75 10.03 24.24
CA SER A 140 -19.66 10.88 23.45
C SER A 140 -19.18 11.09 22.01
N ILE A 141 -17.89 11.24 21.78
CA ILE A 141 -17.33 11.45 20.43
C ILE A 141 -17.53 10.20 19.55
N HIS A 142 -17.45 9.01 20.14
CA HIS A 142 -17.77 7.76 19.42
C HIS A 142 -19.22 7.80 18.89
N GLY A 143 -20.20 8.14 19.75
CA GLY A 143 -21.60 8.28 19.35
C GLY A 143 -21.82 9.36 18.27
N VAL A 144 -21.12 10.49 18.38
CA VAL A 144 -21.16 11.55 17.35
C VAL A 144 -20.72 11.00 15.99
N ILE A 145 -19.58 10.30 15.91
CA ILE A 145 -19.08 9.75 14.64
C ILE A 145 -20.04 8.69 14.08
N GLU A 146 -20.62 7.84 14.92
CA GLU A 146 -21.64 6.90 14.48
C GLU A 146 -22.89 7.61 13.92
N ALA A 147 -23.32 8.70 14.57
CA ALA A 147 -24.43 9.51 14.10
C ALA A 147 -24.12 10.21 12.77
N LEU A 148 -22.91 10.76 12.61
CA LEU A 148 -22.45 11.35 11.34
C LEU A 148 -22.49 10.34 10.20
N ASN A 149 -22.07 9.10 10.43
CA ASN A 149 -22.08 8.04 9.42
C ASN A 149 -23.50 7.59 9.00
N ARG A 150 -24.56 8.04 9.70
CA ARG A 150 -25.98 7.79 9.34
C ARG A 150 -26.56 8.87 8.43
N PHE A 151 -25.90 10.01 8.26
CA PHE A 151 -26.33 11.00 7.29
C PHE A 151 -26.18 10.47 5.85
N GLU A 152 -27.22 10.65 5.04
CA GLU A 152 -27.22 10.28 3.61
C GLU A 152 -26.69 11.40 2.70
N VAL A 153 -25.83 12.27 3.24
CA VAL A 153 -25.21 13.38 2.53
C VAL A 153 -23.69 13.23 2.48
N PRO A 154 -23.02 13.88 1.52
CA PRO A 154 -21.55 13.79 1.47
C PRO A 154 -20.91 14.35 2.74
N ILE A 155 -19.93 13.61 3.26
CA ILE A 155 -19.06 14.05 4.34
C ILE A 155 -17.69 14.38 3.77
N VAL A 156 -17.18 15.58 4.05
CA VAL A 156 -15.85 16.05 3.67
C VAL A 156 -14.98 16.08 4.91
N ALA A 157 -13.94 15.25 4.93
CA ALA A 157 -12.99 15.22 6.03
C ALA A 157 -11.86 16.23 5.81
N ILE A 158 -11.54 16.98 6.85
CA ILE A 158 -10.39 17.88 6.91
C ILE A 158 -9.16 17.09 7.33
N ASP A 159 -8.11 17.19 6.54
CA ASP A 159 -6.80 16.56 6.71
C ASP A 159 -6.86 15.03 6.65
N ILE A 160 -7.59 14.36 7.52
CA ILE A 160 -7.84 12.90 7.51
C ILE A 160 -9.20 12.60 8.13
N ALA A 161 -9.89 11.57 7.64
CA ALA A 161 -11.17 11.15 8.22
C ALA A 161 -11.01 10.87 9.73
N SER A 162 -11.80 11.55 10.56
CA SER A 162 -11.70 11.42 12.02
C SER A 162 -11.89 9.99 12.45
N GLY A 163 -10.93 9.48 13.22
CA GLY A 163 -10.88 8.08 13.63
C GLY A 163 -9.89 7.21 12.85
N VAL A 164 -9.33 7.70 11.77
CA VAL A 164 -8.25 7.02 11.02
C VAL A 164 -6.90 7.45 11.57
N ASN A 165 -6.03 6.49 11.89
CA ASN A 165 -4.65 6.77 12.26
C ASN A 165 -3.83 7.15 11.03
N ALA A 166 -3.16 8.29 11.06
CA ALA A 166 -2.44 8.86 9.91
C ALA A 166 -1.23 8.02 9.46
N ASP A 167 -0.63 7.24 10.35
CA ASP A 167 0.57 6.45 10.06
C ASP A 167 0.23 5.03 9.58
N SER A 168 -0.74 4.37 10.23
CA SER A 168 -1.05 2.96 9.95
C SER A 168 -2.30 2.74 9.08
N GLY A 169 -3.19 3.74 9.01
CA GLY A 169 -4.54 3.58 8.44
C GLY A 169 -5.49 2.77 9.33
N ALA A 170 -5.09 2.45 10.56
CA ALA A 170 -5.96 1.74 11.49
C ALA A 170 -7.16 2.61 11.90
N VAL A 171 -8.30 1.97 12.10
CA VAL A 171 -9.48 2.61 12.69
C VAL A 171 -9.33 2.61 14.22
N MET A 172 -9.35 3.79 14.81
CA MET A 172 -9.15 4.01 16.23
C MET A 172 -10.50 3.95 16.99
N GLY A 173 -11.10 2.77 17.04
CA GLY A 173 -12.42 2.50 17.62
C GLY A 173 -13.54 2.72 16.60
N VAL A 174 -13.73 3.93 16.13
CA VAL A 174 -14.71 4.33 15.12
C VAL A 174 -14.06 5.34 14.14
N ALA A 175 -14.54 5.41 12.89
CA ALA A 175 -14.07 6.42 11.94
C ALA A 175 -15.22 6.97 11.08
N VAL A 176 -15.10 8.23 10.71
CA VAL A 176 -15.97 8.91 9.74
C VAL A 176 -15.79 8.29 8.36
N ARG A 177 -16.90 8.05 7.66
CA ARG A 177 -16.91 7.60 6.25
C ARG A 177 -17.02 8.82 5.34
N ALA A 178 -15.88 9.37 4.97
CA ALA A 178 -15.83 10.53 4.10
C ALA A 178 -16.10 10.16 2.63
N ALA A 179 -16.79 11.04 1.91
CA ALA A 179 -16.88 11.02 0.45
C ALA A 179 -15.63 11.66 -0.20
N LEU A 180 -15.04 12.63 0.51
CA LEU A 180 -13.82 13.33 0.14
C LEU A 180 -13.01 13.61 1.40
N THR A 181 -11.69 13.45 1.28
CA THR A 181 -10.74 13.99 2.26
C THR A 181 -9.87 15.03 1.56
N VAL A 182 -9.82 16.25 2.11
CA VAL A 182 -8.91 17.32 1.69
C VAL A 182 -7.75 17.37 2.67
N THR A 183 -6.58 16.93 2.23
CA THR A 183 -5.36 16.92 3.04
C THR A 183 -4.36 17.96 2.56
N PHE A 184 -3.42 18.37 3.40
CA PHE A 184 -2.60 19.55 3.16
C PHE A 184 -1.14 19.20 2.87
N GLY A 185 -0.61 19.78 1.80
CA GLY A 185 0.75 19.63 1.31
C GLY A 185 1.07 18.24 0.78
N TYR A 186 0.91 17.21 1.61
CA TYR A 186 1.24 15.83 1.25
C TYR A 186 0.24 14.83 1.84
N ALA A 187 -0.01 13.75 1.11
CA ALA A 187 -0.80 12.63 1.63
C ALA A 187 -0.06 11.94 2.79
N LYS A 188 -0.82 11.32 3.69
CA LYS A 188 -0.29 10.51 4.80
C LYS A 188 -0.48 9.02 4.49
N TYR A 189 0.30 8.16 5.13
CA TYR A 189 0.16 6.71 4.94
C TYR A 189 -1.26 6.21 5.21
N GLY A 190 -1.95 6.78 6.21
CA GLY A 190 -3.32 6.40 6.57
C GLY A 190 -4.36 6.64 5.48
N HIS A 191 -4.14 7.61 4.58
CA HIS A 191 -5.04 7.86 3.45
C HIS A 191 -5.04 6.74 2.42
N VAL A 192 -3.92 6.06 2.27
CA VAL A 192 -3.69 5.08 1.19
C VAL A 192 -3.56 3.64 1.68
N SER A 193 -3.47 3.44 3.00
CA SER A 193 -3.39 2.12 3.64
C SER A 193 -4.75 1.66 4.15
N TYR A 194 -5.15 0.42 3.85
CA TYR A 194 -6.36 -0.15 4.44
C TYR A 194 -6.15 -0.52 5.92
N PRO A 195 -7.21 -0.35 6.74
CA PRO A 195 -8.59 0.00 6.41
C PRO A 195 -8.84 1.50 6.14
N GLY A 196 -7.96 2.42 6.54
CA GLY A 196 -8.13 3.87 6.47
C GLY A 196 -8.50 4.39 5.07
N ALA A 197 -7.87 3.86 4.01
CA ALA A 197 -8.19 4.20 2.63
C ALA A 197 -9.69 4.01 2.27
N GLY A 198 -10.37 3.07 2.93
CA GLY A 198 -11.80 2.84 2.75
C GLY A 198 -12.72 3.86 3.46
N PHE A 199 -12.14 4.71 4.32
CA PHE A 199 -12.86 5.75 5.05
C PHE A 199 -12.61 7.15 4.51
N CYS A 200 -11.50 7.36 3.77
CA CYS A 200 -11.10 8.68 3.29
C CYS A 200 -11.84 9.14 2.02
N GLY A 201 -12.53 8.25 1.31
CA GLY A 201 -13.18 8.56 0.05
C GLY A 201 -12.19 9.01 -1.03
N ALA A 202 -12.57 9.94 -1.89
CA ALA A 202 -11.64 10.59 -2.80
C ALA A 202 -10.62 11.41 -2.00
N LEU A 203 -9.35 11.39 -2.41
CA LEU A 203 -8.29 12.15 -1.75
C LEU A 203 -7.88 13.35 -2.61
N GLU A 204 -7.92 14.54 -2.03
CA GLU A 204 -7.43 15.77 -2.63
C GLU A 204 -6.29 16.34 -1.77
N VAL A 205 -5.14 16.59 -2.39
CA VAL A 205 -3.98 17.17 -1.72
C VAL A 205 -3.90 18.65 -2.09
N ALA A 206 -4.25 19.50 -1.14
CA ALA A 206 -4.24 20.94 -1.33
C ALA A 206 -2.85 21.52 -1.00
N ASP A 207 -2.33 22.36 -1.90
CA ASP A 207 -1.16 23.18 -1.60
C ASP A 207 -1.57 24.38 -0.74
N ILE A 208 -1.13 24.38 0.51
CA ILE A 208 -1.37 25.49 1.45
C ILE A 208 -0.18 26.41 1.59
N GLY A 209 0.90 26.17 0.84
CA GLY A 209 2.08 27.01 0.76
C GLY A 209 3.13 26.70 1.81
N PHE A 210 3.38 25.44 2.09
CA PHE A 210 4.58 25.03 2.81
C PHE A 210 5.85 25.45 2.07
N ALA A 211 6.93 25.71 2.82
CA ALA A 211 8.22 25.99 2.20
C ALA A 211 8.71 24.77 1.39
N ALA A 212 9.00 24.95 0.11
CA ALA A 212 9.46 23.87 -0.75
C ALA A 212 10.75 23.21 -0.22
N GLU A 213 11.65 24.00 0.39
CA GLU A 213 12.91 23.52 0.95
C GLU A 213 12.73 22.74 2.27
N ALA A 214 11.58 22.87 2.93
CA ALA A 214 11.31 22.15 4.18
C ALA A 214 11.14 20.66 3.94
N ILE A 215 10.55 20.23 2.81
CA ILE A 215 10.40 18.83 2.48
C ILE A 215 11.74 18.13 2.24
N ASP A 216 12.71 18.82 1.64
CA ASP A 216 14.04 18.27 1.40
C ASP A 216 14.77 17.97 2.72
N LYS A 217 14.58 18.82 3.75
CA LYS A 217 15.14 18.59 5.10
C LYS A 217 14.49 17.39 5.80
N ILE A 218 13.21 17.14 5.56
CA ILE A 218 12.49 15.99 6.13
C ILE A 218 12.94 14.69 5.43
N SER A 219 13.33 14.78 4.17
CA SER A 219 13.79 13.64 3.35
C SER A 219 12.83 12.43 3.44
N PRO A 220 11.57 12.56 2.99
CA PRO A 220 10.58 11.52 3.17
C PRO A 220 10.89 10.29 2.31
N HIS A 221 10.82 9.11 2.91
CA HIS A 221 11.07 7.83 2.24
C HIS A 221 9.79 7.09 1.84
N GLY A 222 8.61 7.65 2.17
CA GLY A 222 7.31 7.11 1.82
C GLY A 222 6.85 7.51 0.42
N ARG A 223 6.35 6.54 -0.35
CA ARG A 223 5.83 6.80 -1.70
C ARG A 223 4.58 5.97 -1.99
N LEU A 224 3.59 6.62 -2.62
CA LEU A 224 2.55 5.91 -3.37
C LEU A 224 3.07 5.69 -4.79
N ILE A 225 3.12 4.44 -5.23
CA ILE A 225 3.61 4.08 -6.57
C ILE A 225 2.58 4.51 -7.59
N GLU A 226 3.01 5.26 -8.59
CA GLU A 226 2.21 5.70 -9.72
C GLU A 226 2.82 5.28 -11.06
N ARG A 227 2.04 5.37 -12.14
CA ARG A 227 2.49 5.01 -13.50
C ARG A 227 3.81 5.65 -13.87
N ALA A 228 3.99 6.95 -13.59
CA ALA A 228 5.21 7.69 -13.93
C ALA A 228 6.44 7.16 -13.18
N GLU A 229 6.29 6.67 -11.94
CA GLU A 229 7.37 6.04 -11.18
C GLU A 229 7.70 4.66 -11.77
N ALA A 230 6.68 3.84 -12.03
CA ALA A 230 6.85 2.53 -12.66
C ALA A 230 7.50 2.63 -14.05
N ALA A 231 7.11 3.60 -14.87
CA ALA A 231 7.67 3.82 -16.21
C ALA A 231 9.17 4.11 -16.18
N ARG A 232 9.66 4.84 -15.16
CA ARG A 232 11.09 5.17 -15.01
C ARG A 232 11.97 3.95 -14.71
N LEU A 233 11.38 2.89 -14.19
CA LEU A 233 12.08 1.64 -13.88
C LEU A 233 12.20 0.70 -15.08
N ILE A 234 11.51 1.01 -16.19
CA ILE A 234 11.55 0.20 -17.41
C ILE A 234 12.57 0.78 -18.36
N SER A 235 13.65 0.06 -18.59
CA SER A 235 14.66 0.44 -19.59
C SER A 235 14.19 0.06 -21.01
N PRO A 236 14.36 0.94 -22.02
CA PRO A 236 14.10 0.59 -23.40
C PRO A 236 14.96 -0.59 -23.86
N ARG A 237 14.37 -1.49 -24.64
CA ARG A 237 15.10 -2.64 -25.19
C ARG A 237 15.90 -2.23 -26.43
N SER A 238 17.17 -2.60 -26.45
CA SER A 238 18.03 -2.41 -27.64
C SER A 238 17.61 -3.35 -28.76
N THR A 239 17.83 -2.94 -30.02
CA THR A 239 17.57 -3.78 -31.19
C THR A 239 18.60 -4.91 -31.38
N ASN A 240 19.82 -4.75 -30.87
CA ASN A 240 20.86 -5.76 -30.93
C ASN A 240 20.96 -6.52 -29.62
N THR A 241 20.08 -7.51 -29.43
CA THR A 241 20.00 -8.33 -28.21
C THR A 241 19.70 -9.79 -28.53
N HIS A 242 19.94 -10.64 -27.55
CA HIS A 242 19.63 -12.08 -27.60
C HIS A 242 18.99 -12.53 -26.28
N LYS A 243 18.48 -13.77 -26.23
CA LYS A 243 17.79 -14.28 -25.03
C LYS A 243 18.60 -14.16 -23.73
N GLY A 244 19.93 -14.35 -23.76
CA GLY A 244 20.80 -14.20 -22.60
C GLY A 244 20.90 -12.77 -22.07
N THR A 245 20.61 -11.73 -22.89
CA THR A 245 20.62 -10.34 -22.46
C THR A 245 19.55 -10.02 -21.40
N TYR A 246 18.45 -10.77 -21.42
CA TYR A 246 17.31 -10.53 -20.54
C TYR A 246 17.23 -11.53 -19.38
N GLY A 247 18.35 -12.20 -19.09
CA GLY A 247 18.51 -13.04 -17.92
C GLY A 247 17.86 -14.40 -18.00
N HIS A 248 18.19 -15.23 -17.01
CA HIS A 248 17.70 -16.59 -16.84
C HIS A 248 17.10 -16.74 -15.43
N VAL A 249 15.81 -17.01 -15.35
CA VAL A 249 15.07 -17.23 -14.10
C VAL A 249 15.04 -18.74 -13.81
N LEU A 250 15.40 -19.13 -12.59
CA LEU A 250 15.17 -20.46 -12.05
C LEU A 250 13.97 -20.44 -11.11
N GLY A 251 12.90 -21.15 -11.47
CA GLY A 251 11.78 -21.43 -10.57
C GLY A 251 12.02 -22.74 -9.82
N VAL A 252 11.94 -22.75 -8.50
CA VAL A 252 11.90 -23.97 -7.65
C VAL A 252 10.51 -24.06 -7.07
N ALA A 253 9.61 -24.82 -7.74
CA ALA A 253 8.19 -24.73 -7.49
C ALA A 253 7.46 -26.04 -7.82
N GLY A 254 6.21 -26.15 -7.36
CA GLY A 254 5.34 -27.27 -7.68
C GLY A 254 5.59 -28.52 -6.83
N SER A 255 4.55 -29.34 -6.77
CA SER A 255 4.53 -30.68 -6.17
C SER A 255 3.34 -31.44 -6.73
N ARG A 256 3.16 -32.71 -6.31
CA ARG A 256 1.99 -33.50 -6.68
C ARG A 256 0.69 -32.73 -6.41
N GLY A 257 -0.13 -32.54 -7.43
CA GLY A 257 -1.37 -31.76 -7.41
C GLY A 257 -1.19 -30.23 -7.48
N LYS A 258 0.06 -29.71 -7.47
CA LYS A 258 0.37 -28.28 -7.51
C LYS A 258 1.33 -27.89 -8.65
N GLY A 259 1.41 -28.70 -9.72
CA GLY A 259 2.23 -28.37 -10.91
C GLY A 259 1.84 -27.05 -11.58
N GLY A 260 0.58 -26.62 -11.43
CA GLY A 260 0.08 -25.33 -11.91
C GLY A 260 0.80 -24.12 -11.33
N ALA A 261 1.29 -24.19 -10.09
CA ALA A 261 2.04 -23.09 -9.47
C ALA A 261 3.38 -22.86 -10.21
N ALA A 262 4.13 -23.94 -10.51
CA ALA A 262 5.36 -23.85 -11.30
C ALA A 262 5.10 -23.26 -12.70
N LEU A 263 3.99 -23.67 -13.33
CA LEU A 263 3.57 -23.16 -14.64
C LEU A 263 3.26 -21.67 -14.60
N LEU A 264 2.57 -21.18 -13.55
CA LEU A 264 2.21 -19.78 -13.42
C LEU A 264 3.41 -18.89 -13.10
N VAL A 265 4.35 -19.34 -12.26
CA VAL A 265 5.65 -18.66 -12.06
C VAL A 265 6.38 -18.52 -13.39
N GLY A 266 6.50 -19.61 -14.14
CA GLY A 266 7.17 -19.61 -15.44
C GLY A 266 6.50 -18.68 -16.45
N ARG A 267 5.16 -18.71 -16.55
CA ARG A 267 4.39 -17.81 -17.44
C ARG A 267 4.55 -16.35 -17.04
N GLY A 268 4.46 -16.04 -15.75
CA GLY A 268 4.69 -14.68 -15.24
C GLY A 268 6.08 -14.17 -15.64
N ALA A 269 7.11 -15.00 -15.47
CA ALA A 269 8.47 -14.65 -15.84
C ALA A 269 8.65 -14.42 -17.36
N LEU A 270 8.19 -15.36 -18.20
CA LEU A 270 8.28 -15.22 -19.67
C LEU A 270 7.54 -13.98 -20.17
N ARG A 271 6.32 -13.75 -19.70
CA ARG A 271 5.47 -12.63 -20.12
C ARG A 271 5.94 -11.28 -19.60
N ALA A 272 6.71 -11.25 -18.51
CA ALA A 272 7.42 -10.06 -18.03
C ALA A 272 8.75 -9.80 -18.74
N GLY A 273 9.12 -10.67 -19.69
CA GLY A 273 10.14 -10.39 -20.70
C GLY A 273 11.53 -10.95 -20.41
N THR A 274 11.70 -11.85 -19.43
CA THR A 274 12.97 -12.58 -19.27
C THR A 274 13.28 -13.43 -20.50
N GLY A 275 14.55 -13.63 -20.82
CA GLY A 275 14.97 -14.35 -22.01
C GLY A 275 14.91 -15.86 -21.88
N LEU A 276 15.12 -16.39 -20.69
CA LEU A 276 15.14 -17.82 -20.39
C LEU A 276 14.46 -18.09 -19.03
N VAL A 277 13.67 -19.15 -18.97
CA VAL A 277 13.10 -19.66 -17.70
C VAL A 277 13.28 -21.16 -17.63
N THR A 278 13.90 -21.62 -16.54
CA THR A 278 13.95 -23.02 -16.15
C THR A 278 13.12 -23.22 -14.88
N VAL A 279 12.29 -24.23 -14.83
CA VAL A 279 11.59 -24.63 -13.60
C VAL A 279 12.10 -25.98 -13.12
N ALA A 280 12.73 -25.99 -11.94
CA ALA A 280 13.09 -27.20 -11.22
C ALA A 280 11.85 -27.69 -10.48
N ILE A 281 11.42 -28.89 -10.76
CA ILE A 281 10.14 -29.45 -10.34
C ILE A 281 10.27 -30.93 -9.97
N PRO A 282 9.43 -31.46 -9.05
CA PRO A 282 9.37 -32.90 -8.84
C PRO A 282 9.02 -33.65 -10.12
N GLU A 283 9.71 -34.76 -10.37
CA GLU A 283 9.61 -35.55 -11.61
C GLU A 283 8.16 -35.92 -11.95
N CYS A 284 7.34 -36.20 -10.93
CA CYS A 284 5.95 -36.61 -11.11
C CYS A 284 5.05 -35.53 -11.77
N VAL A 285 5.47 -34.26 -11.82
CA VAL A 285 4.71 -33.18 -12.46
C VAL A 285 5.37 -32.64 -13.73
N ALA A 286 6.56 -33.13 -14.08
CA ALA A 286 7.36 -32.59 -15.19
C ALA A 286 6.63 -32.57 -16.54
N THR A 287 6.01 -33.69 -16.93
CA THR A 287 5.25 -33.79 -18.17
C THR A 287 4.09 -32.80 -18.23
N ILE A 288 3.39 -32.60 -17.11
CA ILE A 288 2.24 -31.67 -17.03
C ILE A 288 2.72 -30.23 -17.24
N VAL A 289 3.83 -29.86 -16.59
CA VAL A 289 4.38 -28.49 -16.69
C VAL A 289 4.94 -28.24 -18.10
N ALA A 290 5.71 -29.17 -18.66
CA ALA A 290 6.26 -29.08 -20.01
C ALA A 290 5.17 -28.96 -21.08
N ALA A 291 4.08 -29.73 -20.96
CA ALA A 291 2.94 -29.66 -21.88
C ALA A 291 2.14 -28.36 -21.73
N GLY A 292 2.15 -27.74 -20.53
CA GLY A 292 1.39 -26.52 -20.23
C GLY A 292 1.97 -25.25 -20.85
N GLN A 293 3.29 -25.19 -21.07
CA GLN A 293 3.98 -24.03 -21.64
C GLN A 293 5.27 -24.49 -22.36
N PRO A 294 5.25 -24.58 -23.69
CA PRO A 294 6.39 -25.12 -24.47
C PRO A 294 7.68 -24.31 -24.36
N GLU A 295 7.59 -23.01 -24.06
CA GLU A 295 8.75 -22.12 -23.93
C GLU A 295 9.48 -22.27 -22.60
N LEU A 296 8.90 -22.98 -21.61
CA LEU A 296 9.57 -23.29 -20.35
C LEU A 296 10.53 -24.47 -20.50
N MET A 297 11.73 -24.29 -20.02
CA MET A 297 12.64 -25.42 -19.78
C MET A 297 12.26 -26.05 -18.44
N THR A 298 12.09 -27.36 -18.42
CA THR A 298 11.79 -28.10 -17.20
C THR A 298 13.02 -28.88 -16.77
N GLU A 299 13.34 -28.83 -15.48
CA GLU A 299 14.36 -29.63 -14.84
C GLU A 299 13.70 -30.59 -13.84
N PRO A 300 13.42 -31.84 -14.26
CA PRO A 300 12.84 -32.84 -13.37
C PRO A 300 13.84 -33.25 -12.29
N ILE A 301 13.40 -33.21 -11.04
CA ILE A 301 14.21 -33.64 -9.88
C ILE A 301 13.53 -34.86 -9.26
N ALA A 302 14.31 -35.87 -8.91
CA ALA A 302 13.81 -37.05 -8.21
C ALA A 302 12.99 -36.66 -6.99
N ASP A 303 11.79 -37.17 -6.89
CA ASP A 303 10.84 -36.83 -5.84
C ASP A 303 10.63 -37.93 -4.80
N HIS A 304 10.17 -37.54 -3.62
CA HIS A 304 9.69 -38.42 -2.58
C HIS A 304 8.20 -38.15 -2.35
N ASN A 305 7.35 -39.10 -2.73
CA ASN A 305 5.89 -38.98 -2.67
C ASN A 305 5.32 -37.75 -3.38
N GLY A 306 5.97 -37.27 -4.43
CA GLY A 306 5.56 -36.13 -5.23
C GLY A 306 6.02 -34.77 -4.69
N HIS A 307 6.96 -34.77 -3.75
CA HIS A 307 7.63 -33.59 -3.21
C HIS A 307 9.13 -33.67 -3.45
N PHE A 308 9.82 -32.56 -3.39
CA PHE A 308 11.27 -32.50 -3.49
C PHE A 308 11.94 -33.41 -2.45
N ALA A 309 12.86 -34.28 -2.88
CA ALA A 309 13.77 -34.98 -2.00
C ALA A 309 15.01 -34.12 -1.75
N SER A 310 15.31 -33.74 -0.50
CA SER A 310 16.29 -32.68 -0.21
C SER A 310 17.67 -32.94 -0.79
N GLU A 311 18.24 -34.15 -0.65
CA GLU A 311 19.58 -34.48 -1.13
C GLU A 311 19.68 -34.36 -2.66
N ALA A 312 18.75 -34.99 -3.39
CA ALA A 312 18.73 -34.94 -4.85
C ALA A 312 18.50 -33.51 -5.36
N THR A 313 17.63 -32.78 -4.69
CA THR A 313 17.31 -31.39 -5.03
C THR A 313 18.53 -30.49 -4.85
N ILE A 314 19.19 -30.54 -3.69
CA ILE A 314 20.36 -29.72 -3.37
C ILE A 314 21.52 -30.06 -4.35
N ALA A 315 21.78 -31.33 -4.60
CA ALA A 315 22.80 -31.74 -5.55
C ALA A 315 22.55 -31.15 -6.94
N ARG A 316 21.28 -31.25 -7.45
CA ARG A 316 20.95 -30.74 -8.78
C ARG A 316 20.97 -29.22 -8.85
N LEU A 317 20.47 -28.53 -7.81
CA LEU A 317 20.49 -27.06 -7.74
C LEU A 317 21.91 -26.51 -7.66
N THR A 318 22.86 -27.22 -7.03
CA THR A 318 24.26 -26.85 -6.99
C THR A 318 24.88 -26.74 -8.40
N ASP A 319 24.47 -27.60 -9.32
CA ASP A 319 24.92 -27.57 -10.72
C ASP A 319 24.20 -26.49 -11.55
N LEU A 320 22.91 -26.25 -11.27
CA LEU A 320 22.07 -25.35 -12.08
C LEU A 320 22.27 -23.87 -11.75
N ILE A 321 22.33 -23.54 -10.45
CA ILE A 321 22.31 -22.16 -9.96
C ILE A 321 23.42 -21.27 -10.51
N PRO A 322 24.66 -21.74 -10.77
CA PRO A 322 25.70 -20.89 -11.33
C PRO A 322 25.37 -20.25 -12.69
N GLY A 323 24.45 -20.85 -13.45
CA GLY A 323 23.98 -20.33 -14.73
C GLY A 323 22.74 -19.42 -14.67
N MET A 324 22.26 -19.11 -13.44
CA MET A 324 21.02 -18.38 -13.23
C MET A 324 21.27 -16.96 -12.74
N ASN A 325 20.41 -16.01 -13.15
CA ASN A 325 20.46 -14.62 -12.69
C ASN A 325 19.59 -14.38 -11.45
N VAL A 326 18.60 -15.24 -11.21
CA VAL A 326 17.67 -15.14 -10.09
C VAL A 326 17.06 -16.50 -9.77
N VAL A 327 16.70 -16.71 -8.51
CA VAL A 327 15.94 -17.88 -8.07
C VAL A 327 14.60 -17.42 -7.48
N VAL A 328 13.50 -18.07 -7.91
CA VAL A 328 12.14 -17.90 -7.36
C VAL A 328 11.74 -19.23 -6.76
N ALA A 329 11.58 -19.31 -5.44
CA ALA A 329 11.31 -20.55 -4.73
C ALA A 329 10.04 -20.45 -3.87
N GLY A 330 9.29 -21.55 -3.77
CA GLY A 330 8.20 -21.65 -2.80
C GLY A 330 6.82 -21.94 -3.36
N PRO A 331 6.39 -21.40 -4.50
CA PRO A 331 5.05 -21.66 -5.02
C PRO A 331 4.78 -23.15 -5.19
N GLY A 332 3.82 -23.67 -4.41
CA GLY A 332 3.35 -25.04 -4.51
C GLY A 332 4.35 -26.15 -4.15
N ILE A 333 5.47 -25.85 -3.47
CA ILE A 333 6.50 -26.86 -3.13
C ILE A 333 6.12 -27.77 -1.96
N GLY A 334 5.06 -27.43 -1.21
CA GLY A 334 4.68 -28.12 0.01
C GLY A 334 5.48 -27.69 1.24
N THR A 335 5.18 -28.29 2.40
CA THR A 335 5.71 -27.89 3.72
C THR A 335 6.41 -29.04 4.46
N SER A 336 7.05 -29.93 3.72
CA SER A 336 7.81 -31.06 4.31
C SER A 336 9.14 -30.60 4.90
N ASP A 337 9.75 -31.46 5.74
CA ASP A 337 11.09 -31.23 6.27
C ASP A 337 12.15 -31.15 5.15
N ASP A 338 11.98 -31.95 4.10
CA ASP A 338 12.86 -31.86 2.92
C ASP A 338 12.75 -30.51 2.21
N THR A 339 11.53 -29.98 2.08
CA THR A 339 11.30 -28.62 1.56
C THR A 339 12.02 -27.57 2.43
N ARG A 340 11.95 -27.69 3.76
CA ARG A 340 12.66 -26.80 4.69
C ARG A 340 14.17 -26.84 4.43
N LYS A 341 14.78 -28.03 4.34
CA LYS A 341 16.23 -28.19 4.08
C LYS A 341 16.66 -27.54 2.76
N VAL A 342 15.85 -27.72 1.71
CA VAL A 342 16.11 -27.10 0.39
C VAL A 342 16.08 -25.57 0.50
N LEU A 343 15.07 -24.99 1.18
CA LEU A 343 14.96 -23.54 1.33
C LEU A 343 16.05 -22.95 2.22
N GLU A 344 16.40 -23.61 3.32
CA GLU A 344 17.52 -23.19 4.17
C GLU A 344 18.86 -23.21 3.40
N TRP A 345 19.05 -24.20 2.55
CA TRP A 345 20.21 -24.26 1.67
C TRP A 345 20.17 -23.15 0.61
N LEU A 346 19.02 -22.89 -0.03
CA LEU A 346 18.86 -21.80 -0.99
C LEU A 346 19.16 -20.43 -0.38
N ILE A 347 18.75 -20.18 0.86
CA ILE A 347 19.05 -18.93 1.57
C ILE A 347 20.57 -18.79 1.79
N ARG A 348 21.25 -19.86 2.22
CA ARG A 348 22.68 -19.81 2.56
C ARG A 348 23.60 -19.82 1.35
N GLU A 349 23.26 -20.60 0.31
CA GLU A 349 24.14 -20.91 -0.81
C GLU A 349 23.55 -20.52 -2.18
N GLY A 350 22.23 -20.47 -2.31
CA GLY A 350 21.53 -20.16 -3.55
C GLY A 350 21.52 -18.67 -3.87
N ALA A 351 21.41 -17.81 -2.87
CA ALA A 351 21.51 -16.37 -3.03
C ALA A 351 22.99 -15.92 -3.17
N ALA A 352 23.27 -14.97 -4.05
CA ALA A 352 24.57 -14.34 -4.24
C ALA A 352 24.40 -12.83 -4.50
N PRO A 353 25.46 -12.02 -4.38
CA PRO A 353 25.35 -10.57 -4.59
C PRO A 353 24.70 -10.17 -5.92
N ASP A 354 24.93 -10.95 -6.98
CA ASP A 354 24.40 -10.78 -8.33
C ASP A 354 23.23 -11.74 -8.66
N ARG A 355 22.77 -12.51 -7.68
CA ARG A 355 21.69 -13.50 -7.84
C ARG A 355 20.74 -13.46 -6.65
N PRO A 356 19.72 -12.59 -6.67
CA PRO A 356 18.71 -12.52 -5.64
C PRO A 356 17.86 -13.80 -5.57
N LEU A 357 17.32 -14.07 -4.37
CA LEU A 357 16.39 -15.16 -4.09
C LEU A 357 15.03 -14.59 -3.65
N LEU A 358 13.97 -14.90 -4.41
CA LEU A 358 12.60 -14.62 -4.02
C LEU A 358 11.98 -15.86 -3.38
N ILE A 359 11.34 -15.70 -2.22
CA ILE A 359 10.62 -16.77 -1.50
C ILE A 359 9.15 -16.35 -1.33
N ASP A 360 8.24 -17.22 -1.76
CA ASP A 360 6.77 -17.00 -1.67
C ASP A 360 6.03 -18.26 -1.20
N ALA A 361 4.78 -18.11 -0.85
CA ALA A 361 3.79 -19.17 -0.64
C ALA A 361 4.22 -20.25 0.37
N ASP A 362 4.21 -21.54 -0.04
CA ASP A 362 4.62 -22.66 0.83
C ASP A 362 6.06 -22.47 1.37
N GLY A 363 6.93 -21.78 0.62
CA GLY A 363 8.29 -21.46 1.06
C GLY A 363 8.30 -20.58 2.31
N LEU A 364 7.45 -19.59 2.38
CA LEU A 364 7.29 -18.74 3.56
C LEU A 364 6.67 -19.52 4.73
N ASN A 365 5.72 -20.39 4.43
CA ASN A 365 5.05 -21.20 5.45
C ASN A 365 6.01 -22.16 6.14
N VAL A 366 6.91 -22.77 5.39
CA VAL A 366 7.88 -23.75 5.91
C VAL A 366 8.98 -23.09 6.74
N LEU A 367 9.30 -21.84 6.43
CA LEU A 367 10.30 -21.04 7.16
C LEU A 367 9.73 -20.32 8.40
N ALA A 368 8.42 -20.42 8.61
CA ALA A 368 7.78 -19.79 9.76
C ALA A 368 7.98 -20.61 11.06
N PRO A 369 8.18 -19.94 12.22
CA PRO A 369 8.46 -18.52 12.36
C PRO A 369 9.82 -18.14 11.75
N ALA A 370 9.96 -16.88 11.30
CA ALA A 370 11.21 -16.43 10.68
C ALA A 370 12.37 -16.47 11.68
N ASP A 371 13.44 -17.14 11.29
CA ASP A 371 14.70 -17.16 12.05
C ASP A 371 15.64 -16.06 11.51
N PRO A 372 15.88 -14.97 12.27
CA PRO A 372 16.78 -13.90 11.84
C PRO A 372 18.19 -14.38 11.52
N ALA A 373 18.69 -15.41 12.23
CA ALA A 373 20.05 -15.91 12.00
C ALA A 373 20.17 -16.61 10.64
N LEU A 374 19.13 -17.33 10.22
CA LEU A 374 19.09 -17.97 8.91
C LEU A 374 19.15 -16.93 7.79
N PHE A 375 18.28 -15.91 7.84
CA PHE A 375 18.23 -14.89 6.79
C PHE A 375 19.49 -14.03 6.73
N LYS A 376 20.07 -13.67 7.88
CA LYS A 376 21.34 -12.92 7.94
C LYS A 376 22.55 -13.72 7.44
N ALA A 377 22.43 -15.03 7.33
CA ALA A 377 23.47 -15.88 6.72
C ALA A 377 23.41 -15.92 5.18
N ALA A 378 22.42 -15.27 4.55
CA ALA A 378 22.31 -15.18 3.10
C ALA A 378 23.51 -14.40 2.52
N ARG A 379 24.00 -14.86 1.37
CA ARG A 379 25.13 -14.23 0.67
C ARG A 379 24.71 -13.17 -0.34
N GLY A 380 23.42 -13.02 -0.57
CA GLY A 380 22.84 -12.08 -1.53
C GLY A 380 21.45 -11.62 -1.13
N PRO A 381 20.82 -10.75 -1.94
CA PRO A 381 19.54 -10.18 -1.63
C PRO A 381 18.44 -11.24 -1.50
N ILE A 382 17.64 -11.12 -0.45
CA ILE A 382 16.43 -11.94 -0.22
C ILE A 382 15.19 -11.07 -0.43
N VAL A 383 14.19 -11.62 -1.12
CA VAL A 383 12.89 -11.02 -1.35
C VAL A 383 11.81 -11.92 -0.78
N LEU A 384 10.96 -11.40 0.09
CA LEU A 384 9.86 -12.12 0.72
C LEU A 384 8.54 -11.49 0.30
N THR A 385 7.58 -12.32 -0.15
CA THR A 385 6.29 -11.82 -0.68
C THR A 385 5.08 -12.37 0.09
N PRO A 386 5.01 -12.24 1.43
CA PRO A 386 3.92 -12.80 2.22
C PRO A 386 2.57 -12.11 1.95
N HIS A 387 1.49 -12.90 1.95
CA HIS A 387 0.14 -12.39 2.24
C HIS A 387 -0.06 -12.24 3.77
N PRO A 388 -1.14 -11.58 4.26
CA PRO A 388 -1.31 -11.33 5.71
C PRO A 388 -1.25 -12.58 6.60
N GLY A 389 -1.73 -13.73 6.12
CA GLY A 389 -1.67 -14.98 6.87
C GLY A 389 -0.26 -15.57 6.97
N GLU A 390 0.54 -15.48 5.90
CA GLU A 390 1.97 -15.87 5.88
C GLU A 390 2.78 -14.94 6.77
N MET A 391 2.55 -13.62 6.65
CA MET A 391 3.18 -12.61 7.50
C MET A 391 2.91 -12.88 8.99
N ALA A 392 1.68 -13.22 9.34
CA ALA A 392 1.31 -13.53 10.72
C ALA A 392 2.10 -14.74 11.26
N ARG A 393 2.26 -15.80 10.45
CA ARG A 393 3.07 -16.97 10.83
C ARG A 393 4.56 -16.62 10.97
N LEU A 394 5.13 -15.87 10.01
CA LEU A 394 6.53 -15.43 10.06
C LEU A 394 6.85 -14.60 11.31
N LEU A 395 5.92 -13.73 11.72
CA LEU A 395 6.09 -12.83 12.87
C LEU A 395 5.57 -13.41 14.20
N SER A 396 5.11 -14.66 14.25
CA SER A 396 4.43 -15.24 15.42
C SER A 396 3.30 -14.33 15.93
N SER A 397 2.45 -13.87 15.02
CA SER A 397 1.37 -12.91 15.26
C SER A 397 0.03 -13.43 14.74
N THR A 398 -0.99 -12.57 14.68
CA THR A 398 -2.30 -12.90 14.11
C THR A 398 -2.53 -12.11 12.80
N THR A 399 -3.34 -12.67 11.91
CA THR A 399 -3.74 -11.99 10.68
C THR A 399 -4.48 -10.67 10.97
N ALA A 400 -5.24 -10.62 12.06
CA ALA A 400 -5.93 -9.40 12.51
C ALA A 400 -4.93 -8.29 12.90
N ALA A 401 -3.89 -8.64 13.69
CA ALA A 401 -2.84 -7.69 14.08
C ALA A 401 -2.04 -7.18 12.87
N VAL A 402 -1.71 -8.08 11.92
CA VAL A 402 -1.06 -7.68 10.65
C VAL A 402 -1.93 -6.70 9.88
N ASN A 403 -3.23 -6.99 9.71
CA ASN A 403 -4.14 -6.12 8.97
C ASN A 403 -4.38 -4.77 9.66
N ALA A 404 -4.34 -4.73 10.99
CA ALA A 404 -4.48 -3.48 11.76
C ALA A 404 -3.27 -2.53 11.56
N ASN A 405 -2.07 -3.07 11.32
CA ASN A 405 -0.87 -2.28 11.06
C ASN A 405 0.03 -2.96 10.01
N ARG A 406 -0.39 -2.92 8.75
CA ARG A 406 0.28 -3.57 7.62
C ARG A 406 1.71 -3.04 7.41
N MET A 407 1.88 -1.73 7.50
CA MET A 407 3.18 -1.08 7.33
C MET A 407 4.16 -1.53 8.43
N GLY A 408 3.77 -1.43 9.70
CA GLY A 408 4.63 -1.86 10.81
C GLY A 408 4.96 -3.35 10.77
N ALA A 409 4.03 -4.21 10.30
CA ALA A 409 4.31 -5.63 10.11
C ALA A 409 5.36 -5.87 9.02
N ALA A 410 5.27 -5.17 7.89
CA ALA A 410 6.24 -5.30 6.80
C ALA A 410 7.62 -4.78 7.21
N GLN A 411 7.70 -3.63 7.90
CA GLN A 411 8.93 -3.07 8.44
C GLN A 411 9.60 -4.03 9.44
N ARG A 412 8.81 -4.57 10.37
CA ARG A 412 9.33 -5.53 11.37
C ARG A 412 9.95 -6.77 10.73
N LEU A 413 9.29 -7.34 9.70
CA LEU A 413 9.85 -8.49 9.00
C LEU A 413 11.15 -8.12 8.26
N ALA A 414 11.17 -6.98 7.57
CA ALA A 414 12.35 -6.49 6.87
C ALA A 414 13.54 -6.28 7.83
N GLU A 415 13.33 -5.63 8.98
CA GLU A 415 14.35 -5.44 10.02
C GLU A 415 14.87 -6.75 10.60
N MET A 416 13.98 -7.73 10.83
CA MET A 416 14.36 -9.03 11.38
C MET A 416 15.21 -9.86 10.42
N THR A 417 14.92 -9.76 9.11
CA THR A 417 15.49 -10.66 8.09
C THR A 417 16.51 -10.00 7.17
N ASP A 418 16.65 -8.67 7.22
CA ASP A 418 17.41 -7.86 6.25
C ASP A 418 16.96 -8.10 4.79
N ALA A 419 15.68 -8.47 4.59
CA ALA A 419 15.12 -8.80 3.30
C ALA A 419 14.26 -7.64 2.75
N HIS A 420 14.12 -7.59 1.42
CA HIS A 420 13.07 -6.82 0.78
C HIS A 420 11.73 -7.52 1.00
N VAL A 421 10.73 -6.82 1.48
CA VAL A 421 9.44 -7.40 1.86
C VAL A 421 8.31 -6.78 1.06
N LEU A 422 7.47 -7.63 0.46
CA LEU A 422 6.19 -7.24 -0.13
C LEU A 422 5.04 -7.89 0.66
N LEU A 423 4.33 -7.12 1.48
CA LEU A 423 3.09 -7.57 2.10
C LEU A 423 1.93 -7.43 1.10
N LYS A 424 1.52 -8.56 0.53
CA LYS A 424 0.45 -8.64 -0.48
C LYS A 424 -0.93 -8.24 0.07
N GLY A 425 -1.79 -7.72 -0.81
CA GLY A 425 -3.19 -7.38 -0.54
C GLY A 425 -3.60 -6.07 -1.19
N ALA A 426 -4.82 -5.60 -0.92
CA ALA A 426 -5.25 -4.28 -1.36
C ALA A 426 -4.26 -3.22 -0.85
N ARG A 427 -3.75 -2.35 -1.74
CA ARG A 427 -2.67 -1.42 -1.41
C ARG A 427 -1.46 -2.17 -0.82
N SER A 428 -0.88 -3.10 -1.59
CA SER A 428 0.31 -3.85 -1.17
C SER A 428 1.42 -2.92 -0.66
N VAL A 429 2.06 -3.32 0.44
CA VAL A 429 3.11 -2.54 1.11
C VAL A 429 4.47 -3.15 0.79
N ILE A 430 5.40 -2.36 0.29
CA ILE A 430 6.78 -2.74 0.01
C ILE A 430 7.69 -2.02 1.00
N VAL A 431 8.63 -2.78 1.58
CA VAL A 431 9.71 -2.25 2.39
C VAL A 431 11.03 -2.70 1.77
N THR A 432 11.82 -1.74 1.24
CA THR A 432 13.10 -2.03 0.58
C THR A 432 14.30 -1.83 1.49
N SER A 433 14.09 -1.05 2.54
CA SER A 433 15.00 -0.87 3.68
C SER A 433 14.14 -0.47 4.88
N ALA A 434 14.68 -0.49 6.09
CA ALA A 434 13.94 -0.16 7.31
C ALA A 434 13.22 1.20 7.25
N SER A 435 13.67 2.13 6.42
CA SER A 435 13.11 3.48 6.30
C SER A 435 12.30 3.73 5.02
N ALA A 436 12.49 2.93 3.95
CA ALA A 436 11.84 3.17 2.67
C ALA A 436 10.57 2.32 2.52
N VAL A 437 9.41 2.98 2.48
CA VAL A 437 8.10 2.34 2.33
C VAL A 437 7.46 2.79 1.03
N ARG A 438 7.00 1.83 0.21
CA ARG A 438 6.22 2.10 -0.98
C ARG A 438 4.87 1.40 -0.88
N ILE A 439 3.81 2.07 -1.32
CA ILE A 439 2.44 1.52 -1.32
C ILE A 439 1.96 1.46 -2.76
N ASN A 440 1.47 0.30 -3.18
CA ASN A 440 0.96 0.10 -4.53
C ASN A 440 -0.41 0.78 -4.72
N SER A 441 -0.59 1.50 -5.83
CA SER A 441 -1.85 2.17 -6.17
C SER A 441 -2.78 1.34 -7.07
N SER A 442 -2.24 0.35 -7.78
CA SER A 442 -2.96 -0.43 -8.80
C SER A 442 -3.60 -1.71 -8.25
N GLY A 443 -4.54 -2.27 -8.99
CA GLY A 443 -5.21 -3.52 -8.69
C GLY A 443 -6.65 -3.35 -8.21
N ASN A 444 -7.44 -4.40 -8.39
CA ASN A 444 -8.87 -4.43 -8.11
C ASN A 444 -9.29 -5.76 -7.45
N PRO A 445 -10.54 -5.85 -6.93
CA PRO A 445 -11.02 -7.05 -6.24
C PRO A 445 -11.04 -8.34 -7.06
N GLY A 446 -11.08 -8.27 -8.38
CA GLY A 446 -11.02 -9.45 -9.26
C GLY A 446 -9.72 -10.25 -9.16
N MET A 447 -8.67 -9.64 -8.58
CA MET A 447 -7.40 -10.33 -8.28
C MET A 447 -7.49 -11.32 -7.11
N ALA A 448 -8.63 -11.39 -6.41
CA ALA A 448 -8.82 -12.32 -5.29
C ALA A 448 -9.10 -13.74 -5.77
N THR A 449 -8.17 -14.32 -6.55
CA THR A 449 -8.23 -15.68 -7.06
C THR A 449 -6.88 -16.38 -6.97
N ALA A 450 -6.90 -17.73 -7.01
CA ALA A 450 -5.70 -18.55 -6.88
C ALA A 450 -4.71 -18.31 -8.05
N GLY A 451 -3.41 -18.39 -7.78
CA GLY A 451 -2.34 -18.28 -8.76
C GLY A 451 -1.87 -16.86 -9.06
N MET A 452 -2.57 -15.81 -8.59
CA MET A 452 -2.15 -14.42 -8.79
C MET A 452 -0.78 -14.15 -8.14
N GLY A 453 -0.52 -14.70 -6.94
CA GLY A 453 0.78 -14.63 -6.27
C GLY A 453 1.89 -15.32 -7.08
N ASP A 454 1.60 -16.49 -7.67
CA ASP A 454 2.58 -17.25 -8.45
C ASP A 454 3.01 -16.46 -9.69
N VAL A 455 2.05 -15.83 -10.40
CA VAL A 455 2.35 -14.93 -11.53
C VAL A 455 3.16 -13.72 -11.07
N LEU A 456 2.81 -13.09 -9.94
CA LEU A 456 3.57 -11.98 -9.37
C LEU A 456 5.00 -12.38 -9.03
N GLY A 457 5.22 -13.55 -8.41
CA GLY A 457 6.54 -14.10 -8.15
C GLY A 457 7.38 -14.25 -9.43
N GLY A 458 6.74 -14.73 -10.51
CA GLY A 458 7.36 -14.81 -11.83
C GLY A 458 7.71 -13.43 -12.43
N ILE A 459 6.81 -12.46 -12.33
CA ILE A 459 7.05 -11.07 -12.79
C ILE A 459 8.26 -10.46 -12.07
N VAL A 460 8.25 -10.49 -10.73
CA VAL A 460 9.35 -9.92 -9.93
C VAL A 460 10.65 -10.64 -10.19
N GLY A 461 10.63 -11.99 -10.26
CA GLY A 461 11.79 -12.79 -10.65
C GLY A 461 12.33 -12.39 -12.03
N SER A 462 11.46 -12.21 -13.02
CA SER A 462 11.84 -11.74 -14.35
C SER A 462 12.56 -10.38 -14.33
N LEU A 463 12.01 -9.42 -13.59
CA LEU A 463 12.58 -8.07 -13.49
C LEU A 463 13.96 -8.08 -12.82
N MET A 464 14.12 -8.84 -11.73
CA MET A 464 15.43 -9.06 -11.10
C MET A 464 16.42 -9.77 -12.04
N GLY A 465 15.94 -10.80 -12.76
CA GLY A 465 16.74 -11.52 -13.76
C GLY A 465 17.22 -10.64 -14.92
N GLN A 466 16.49 -9.58 -15.24
CA GLN A 466 16.86 -8.54 -16.22
C GLN A 466 17.80 -7.47 -15.64
N GLY A 467 18.24 -7.60 -14.37
CA GLY A 467 19.19 -6.71 -13.73
C GLY A 467 18.56 -5.51 -13.02
N ILE A 468 17.24 -5.49 -12.84
CA ILE A 468 16.60 -4.46 -12.00
C ILE A 468 16.87 -4.80 -10.52
N GLU A 469 17.25 -3.81 -9.74
CA GLU A 469 17.52 -3.94 -8.32
C GLU A 469 16.28 -4.51 -7.59
N PRO A 470 16.43 -5.42 -6.59
CA PRO A 470 15.29 -6.12 -5.99
C PRO A 470 14.16 -5.26 -5.45
N GLY A 471 14.47 -4.12 -4.81
CA GLY A 471 13.46 -3.19 -4.31
C GLY A 471 12.68 -2.50 -5.44
N ASP A 472 13.35 -2.16 -6.53
CA ASP A 472 12.73 -1.57 -7.71
C ASP A 472 11.97 -2.62 -8.52
N ALA A 473 12.48 -3.85 -8.58
CA ALA A 473 11.77 -4.98 -9.20
C ALA A 473 10.45 -5.31 -8.46
N LEU A 474 10.44 -5.26 -7.12
CA LEU A 474 9.20 -5.35 -6.34
C LEU A 474 8.24 -4.21 -6.67
N THR A 475 8.75 -2.97 -6.72
CA THR A 475 7.96 -1.77 -7.00
C THR A 475 7.30 -1.84 -8.38
N LEU A 476 8.10 -2.10 -9.41
CA LEU A 476 7.60 -2.23 -10.78
C LEU A 476 6.69 -3.46 -10.91
N GLY A 477 7.11 -4.59 -10.37
CA GLY A 477 6.39 -5.86 -10.50
C GLY A 477 4.99 -5.82 -9.91
N VAL A 478 4.82 -5.27 -8.70
CA VAL A 478 3.50 -5.18 -8.08
C VAL A 478 2.62 -4.15 -8.77
N TYR A 479 3.19 -3.05 -9.26
CA TYR A 479 2.44 -2.05 -10.02
C TYR A 479 1.94 -2.62 -11.35
N VAL A 480 2.82 -3.23 -12.14
CA VAL A 480 2.46 -3.87 -13.42
C VAL A 480 1.41 -4.96 -13.21
N HIS A 481 1.57 -5.81 -12.20
CA HIS A 481 0.63 -6.86 -11.86
C HIS A 481 -0.78 -6.30 -11.59
N GLY A 482 -0.90 -5.27 -10.75
CA GLY A 482 -2.16 -4.61 -10.45
C GLY A 482 -2.72 -3.84 -11.66
N HIS A 483 -1.91 -3.09 -12.39
CA HIS A 483 -2.31 -2.35 -13.59
C HIS A 483 -2.83 -3.30 -14.69
N THR A 484 -2.18 -4.45 -14.87
CA THR A 484 -2.66 -5.48 -15.80
C THR A 484 -4.05 -5.98 -15.41
N ALA A 485 -4.28 -6.19 -14.11
CA ALA A 485 -5.60 -6.57 -13.61
C ALA A 485 -6.65 -5.47 -13.82
N ASP A 486 -6.28 -4.20 -13.65
CA ASP A 486 -7.18 -3.06 -13.88
C ASP A 486 -7.58 -2.96 -15.36
N ARG A 487 -6.64 -3.20 -16.28
CA ARG A 487 -6.94 -3.32 -17.72
C ARG A 487 -7.94 -4.45 -18.01
N LEU A 488 -7.73 -5.63 -17.40
CA LEU A 488 -8.67 -6.75 -17.56
C LEU A 488 -10.05 -6.39 -17.01
N ALA A 489 -10.11 -5.83 -15.81
CA ALA A 489 -11.38 -5.44 -15.19
C ALA A 489 -12.14 -4.39 -16.02
N ALA A 490 -11.45 -3.45 -16.64
CA ALA A 490 -12.05 -2.47 -17.55
C ALA A 490 -12.67 -3.12 -18.81
N ARG A 491 -12.12 -4.26 -19.26
CA ARG A 491 -12.56 -4.96 -20.47
C ARG A 491 -13.62 -6.04 -20.21
N VAL A 492 -13.46 -6.83 -19.14
CA VAL A 492 -14.30 -8.01 -18.88
C VAL A 492 -15.04 -7.96 -17.54
N GLY A 493 -14.87 -6.87 -16.76
CA GLY A 493 -15.40 -6.76 -15.40
C GLY A 493 -14.47 -7.39 -14.36
N SER A 494 -14.81 -7.16 -13.08
CA SER A 494 -13.99 -7.61 -11.94
C SER A 494 -14.30 -9.05 -11.48
N PHE A 495 -14.97 -9.86 -12.30
CA PHE A 495 -15.35 -11.22 -11.95
C PHE A 495 -14.79 -12.23 -12.98
N GLY A 496 -14.13 -13.28 -12.48
CA GLY A 496 -13.88 -14.50 -13.22
C GLY A 496 -12.68 -14.51 -14.16
N TYR A 497 -11.87 -13.43 -14.27
CA TYR A 497 -10.58 -13.53 -14.95
C TYR A 497 -9.57 -14.28 -14.07
N LEU A 498 -8.71 -15.05 -14.70
CA LEU A 498 -7.78 -15.95 -14.04
C LEU A 498 -6.34 -15.38 -14.07
N ALA A 499 -5.46 -15.97 -13.25
CA ALA A 499 -4.04 -15.64 -13.25
C ALA A 499 -3.37 -15.86 -14.63
N GLY A 500 -3.85 -16.86 -15.40
CA GLY A 500 -3.41 -17.08 -16.77
C GLY A 500 -3.78 -15.94 -17.73
N ASP A 501 -4.98 -15.36 -17.57
CA ASP A 501 -5.43 -14.22 -18.38
C ASP A 501 -4.59 -12.97 -18.05
N LEU A 502 -4.28 -12.77 -16.76
CA LEU A 502 -3.40 -11.69 -16.32
C LEU A 502 -2.01 -11.86 -16.94
N ALA A 503 -1.43 -13.05 -16.88
CA ALA A 503 -0.12 -13.30 -17.48
C ALA A 503 -0.14 -13.04 -19.01
N ALA A 504 -1.22 -13.39 -19.71
CA ALA A 504 -1.36 -13.13 -21.14
C ALA A 504 -1.44 -11.63 -21.48
N GLU A 505 -2.03 -10.81 -20.61
CA GLU A 505 -2.21 -9.37 -20.80
C GLU A 505 -0.97 -8.54 -20.45
N LEU A 506 0.03 -9.10 -19.73
CA LEU A 506 1.24 -8.40 -19.28
C LEU A 506 1.97 -7.60 -20.38
N PRO A 507 2.22 -8.14 -21.60
CA PRO A 507 2.94 -7.39 -22.63
C PRO A 507 2.25 -6.09 -23.03
N ALA A 508 0.92 -6.09 -23.10
CA ALA A 508 0.14 -4.90 -23.40
C ALA A 508 0.21 -3.87 -22.25
N ALA A 509 0.18 -4.33 -21.00
CA ALA A 509 0.32 -3.46 -19.83
C ALA A 509 1.71 -2.79 -19.77
N PHE A 510 2.78 -3.52 -20.04
CA PHE A 510 4.13 -2.94 -20.14
C PHE A 510 4.19 -1.86 -21.25
N THR A 511 3.65 -2.13 -22.42
CA THR A 511 3.60 -1.16 -23.53
C THR A 511 2.87 0.10 -23.13
N GLU A 512 1.73 -0.02 -22.45
CA GLU A 512 0.98 1.15 -21.98
C GLU A 512 1.72 1.95 -20.93
N ILE A 513 2.45 1.31 -20.00
CA ILE A 513 3.19 2.00 -18.95
C ILE A 513 4.33 2.84 -19.54
N VAL A 514 5.01 2.30 -20.55
CA VAL A 514 6.14 2.99 -21.21
C VAL A 514 5.66 4.15 -22.08
N GLY A 515 4.50 4.06 -22.66
CA GLY A 515 3.89 5.15 -23.39
C GLY A 515 3.63 5.19 -24.70
#